data_41768fbd998bb06db52e1e2ec4e24d35
#
_entry.id   41768fbd998bb06db52e1e2ec4e24d35
#
_cell.length_a   1.000
_cell.length_b   1.000
_cell.length_c   1.000
_cell.angle_alpha   90.00
_cell.angle_beta   90.00
_cell.angle_gamma   90.00
#
_symmetry.space_group_name_H-M   'P 1'
#
loop_
_entity.id
_entity.type
_entity.pdbx_description
1 polymer ?
#
loop_
_entity_poly.entity_id
_entity_poly.type
_entity_poly.pdbx_seq_one_letter_code
_entity_poly.pdbx_strand_id
1 'polypeptide(L)'
;NIEEAGPGQITFAVPPHIEKAAKSAAGAVIIPDTVTEFNKPAIRVANPRLAFTKLLEIFNPPPKVARGVHPTAIIGEGVKLGNNVAIMAYVVIADNVEIGDNTIIYPHTYIGEDCKIGADVIIYPNVTVREGCIIGNGCIIHCNAAIGSDGFGFVTVDGRHHKVPQVGNVVIEDNVEIGAHTAIDRATTGS
;
A
#
# COMPACT_ATOMS: atom_id res chain seq x y z
N ASN A 1 -6.97 -1.79 -22.61
CA ASN A 1 -6.37 -1.08 -23.75
C ASN A 1 -7.42 -0.92 -24.86
N ILE A 2 -7.44 0.25 -25.56
CA ILE A 2 -8.44 0.57 -26.60
C ILE A 2 -8.35 -0.41 -27.78
N GLU A 3 -7.15 -0.85 -28.15
CA GLU A 3 -6.91 -1.73 -29.31
C GLU A 3 -7.25 -3.20 -29.03
N GLU A 4 -7.17 -3.61 -27.80
CA GLU A 4 -7.34 -5.01 -27.37
C GLU A 4 -8.75 -5.31 -26.87
N ALA A 5 -9.52 -4.27 -26.54
CA ALA A 5 -10.85 -4.42 -25.97
C ALA A 5 -11.84 -5.00 -26.99
N GLY A 6 -12.42 -6.15 -26.66
CA GLY A 6 -13.40 -6.87 -27.47
C GLY A 6 -14.87 -6.49 -27.16
N PRO A 7 -15.84 -7.11 -27.86
CA PRO A 7 -17.27 -6.76 -27.80
C PRO A 7 -17.91 -6.84 -26.40
N GLY A 8 -17.39 -7.70 -25.53
CA GLY A 8 -17.87 -7.84 -24.15
C GLY A 8 -17.09 -7.01 -23.12
N GLN A 9 -16.19 -6.15 -23.57
CA GLN A 9 -15.29 -5.41 -22.68
C GLN A 9 -15.55 -3.91 -22.74
N ILE A 10 -15.20 -3.23 -21.64
CA ILE A 10 -15.26 -1.78 -21.51
C ILE A 10 -13.84 -1.20 -21.48
N THR A 11 -13.65 -0.06 -22.13
CA THR A 11 -12.41 0.72 -22.09
C THR A 11 -12.71 2.17 -21.79
N PHE A 12 -11.70 3.03 -21.69
CA PHE A 12 -11.89 4.47 -21.60
C PHE A 12 -11.09 5.19 -22.68
N ALA A 13 -11.53 6.37 -23.04
CA ALA A 13 -10.83 7.25 -23.95
C ALA A 13 -10.94 8.71 -23.50
N VAL A 14 -9.84 9.44 -23.70
CA VAL A 14 -9.77 10.90 -23.57
C VAL A 14 -9.09 11.45 -24.84
N PRO A 15 -9.28 12.72 -25.18
CA PRO A 15 -8.56 13.34 -26.30
C PRO A 15 -7.03 13.10 -26.21
N PRO A 16 -6.34 12.79 -27.31
CA PRO A 16 -6.86 12.72 -28.70
C PRO A 16 -7.44 11.36 -29.13
N HIS A 17 -7.66 10.40 -28.22
CA HIS A 17 -7.96 9.00 -28.55
C HIS A 17 -9.45 8.66 -28.73
N ILE A 18 -10.34 9.66 -28.75
CA ILE A 18 -11.79 9.44 -28.86
C ILE A 18 -12.17 8.72 -30.18
N GLU A 19 -11.64 9.17 -31.30
CA GLU A 19 -11.90 8.54 -32.62
C GLU A 19 -11.37 7.10 -32.68
N LYS A 20 -10.22 6.84 -32.08
CA LYS A 20 -9.64 5.49 -32.00
C LYS A 20 -10.55 4.55 -31.20
N ALA A 21 -11.11 5.04 -30.11
CA ALA A 21 -12.06 4.27 -29.30
C ALA A 21 -13.39 4.04 -30.04
N ALA A 22 -13.85 4.99 -30.82
CA ALA A 22 -15.03 4.85 -31.65
C ALA A 22 -14.89 3.73 -32.70
N LYS A 23 -13.68 3.49 -33.19
CA LYS A 23 -13.35 2.44 -34.18
C LYS A 23 -12.94 1.11 -33.53
N SER A 24 -12.71 1.03 -32.23
CA SER A 24 -12.27 -0.19 -31.53
C SER A 24 -13.36 -1.27 -31.54
N ALA A 25 -13.02 -2.49 -31.14
CA ALA A 25 -13.99 -3.57 -30.95
C ALA A 25 -14.67 -3.55 -29.57
N ALA A 26 -14.35 -2.60 -28.69
CA ALA A 26 -14.92 -2.49 -27.35
C ALA A 26 -16.45 -2.41 -27.35
N GLY A 27 -17.11 -3.12 -26.46
CA GLY A 27 -18.56 -3.12 -26.32
C GLY A 27 -19.10 -1.82 -25.72
N ALA A 28 -18.33 -1.15 -24.87
CA ALA A 28 -18.66 0.17 -24.33
C ALA A 28 -17.39 0.99 -24.06
N VAL A 29 -17.52 2.31 -24.02
CA VAL A 29 -16.39 3.22 -23.76
C VAL A 29 -16.79 4.27 -22.74
N ILE A 30 -15.91 4.53 -21.76
CA ILE A 30 -16.03 5.68 -20.87
C ILE A 30 -15.35 6.88 -21.56
N ILE A 31 -16.07 7.96 -21.72
CA ILE A 31 -15.61 9.16 -22.41
C ILE A 31 -15.92 10.43 -21.62
N PRO A 32 -15.26 11.55 -21.90
CA PRO A 32 -15.62 12.84 -21.31
C PRO A 32 -17.08 13.21 -21.62
N ASP A 33 -17.75 13.84 -20.67
CA ASP A 33 -19.12 14.40 -20.84
C ASP A 33 -19.19 15.50 -21.91
N THR A 34 -18.06 16.13 -22.22
CA THR A 34 -17.92 17.11 -23.30
C THR A 34 -18.01 16.50 -24.70
N VAL A 35 -17.92 15.16 -24.83
CA VAL A 35 -18.08 14.46 -26.11
C VAL A 35 -19.56 14.18 -26.34
N THR A 36 -20.23 14.99 -27.15
CA THR A 36 -21.68 14.89 -27.41
C THR A 36 -22.03 13.82 -28.41
N GLU A 37 -21.21 13.63 -29.45
CA GLU A 37 -21.42 12.64 -30.49
C GLU A 37 -20.44 11.46 -30.34
N PHE A 38 -20.99 10.26 -30.22
CA PHE A 38 -20.20 9.04 -30.15
C PHE A 38 -21.05 7.87 -30.62
N ASN A 39 -20.55 7.07 -31.55
CA ASN A 39 -21.29 6.07 -32.28
C ASN A 39 -21.37 4.67 -31.62
N LYS A 40 -20.99 4.56 -30.35
CA LYS A 40 -21.03 3.34 -29.54
C LYS A 40 -21.69 3.58 -28.19
N PRO A 41 -22.09 2.50 -27.46
CA PRO A 41 -22.46 2.62 -26.07
C PRO A 41 -21.36 3.32 -25.26
N ALA A 42 -21.74 4.39 -24.58
CA ALA A 42 -20.79 5.20 -23.84
C ALA A 42 -21.30 5.63 -22.47
N ILE A 43 -20.40 5.63 -21.50
CA ILE A 43 -20.61 6.23 -20.19
C ILE A 43 -19.89 7.58 -20.21
N ARG A 44 -20.68 8.66 -20.12
CA ARG A 44 -20.16 10.03 -20.13
C ARG A 44 -19.93 10.52 -18.71
N VAL A 45 -18.73 10.99 -18.43
CA VAL A 45 -18.30 11.43 -17.08
C VAL A 45 -17.31 12.59 -17.19
N ALA A 46 -17.24 13.41 -16.16
CA ALA A 46 -16.26 14.50 -16.10
C ALA A 46 -14.80 13.99 -16.11
N ASN A 47 -14.54 12.84 -15.50
CA ASN A 47 -13.21 12.24 -15.46
C ASN A 47 -13.22 10.74 -15.82
N PRO A 48 -13.02 10.41 -17.12
CA PRO A 48 -13.01 9.02 -17.60
C PRO A 48 -11.94 8.13 -16.95
N ARG A 49 -10.77 8.68 -16.62
CA ARG A 49 -9.70 7.90 -15.96
C ARG A 49 -10.10 7.46 -14.57
N LEU A 50 -10.64 8.40 -13.77
CA LEU A 50 -11.13 8.10 -12.43
C LEU A 50 -12.31 7.10 -12.47
N ALA A 51 -13.24 7.26 -13.41
CA ALA A 51 -14.34 6.32 -13.57
C ALA A 51 -13.85 4.92 -13.95
N PHE A 52 -12.83 4.82 -14.79
CA PHE A 52 -12.23 3.53 -15.14
C PHE A 52 -11.52 2.89 -13.96
N THR A 53 -10.79 3.66 -13.13
CA THR A 53 -10.19 3.16 -11.89
C THR A 53 -11.25 2.54 -10.98
N LYS A 54 -12.37 3.23 -10.77
CA LYS A 54 -13.49 2.70 -9.96
C LYS A 54 -14.09 1.41 -10.55
N LEU A 55 -14.14 1.29 -11.87
CA LEU A 55 -14.56 0.03 -12.51
C LEU A 55 -13.57 -1.10 -12.27
N LEU A 56 -12.26 -0.82 -12.28
CA LEU A 56 -11.25 -1.84 -11.97
C LEU A 56 -11.44 -2.38 -10.53
N GLU A 57 -11.77 -1.53 -9.56
CA GLU A 57 -12.08 -1.95 -8.19
C GLU A 57 -13.32 -2.86 -8.13
N ILE A 58 -14.35 -2.55 -8.92
CA ILE A 58 -15.59 -3.35 -8.98
C ILE A 58 -15.34 -4.72 -9.62
N PHE A 59 -14.59 -4.77 -10.72
CA PHE A 59 -14.33 -6.00 -11.46
C PHE A 59 -13.19 -6.84 -10.90
N ASN A 60 -12.34 -6.24 -10.08
CA ASN A 60 -11.24 -6.92 -9.39
C ASN A 60 -11.25 -6.58 -7.89
N PRO A 61 -12.29 -7.02 -7.17
CA PRO A 61 -12.37 -6.75 -5.74
C PRO A 61 -11.17 -7.37 -5.02
N PRO A 62 -10.67 -6.72 -3.96
CA PRO A 62 -9.54 -7.24 -3.21
C PRO A 62 -9.85 -8.65 -2.68
N PRO A 63 -8.83 -9.53 -2.58
CA PRO A 63 -9.01 -10.87 -2.05
C PRO A 63 -9.66 -10.84 -0.67
N LYS A 64 -10.62 -11.75 -0.44
CA LYS A 64 -11.20 -11.93 0.88
C LYS A 64 -10.16 -12.51 1.82
N VAL A 65 -9.75 -11.74 2.80
CA VAL A 65 -8.78 -12.13 3.81
C VAL A 65 -9.52 -12.56 5.08
N ALA A 66 -9.17 -13.73 5.63
CA ALA A 66 -9.70 -14.17 6.93
C ALA A 66 -9.25 -13.18 8.01
N ARG A 67 -10.19 -12.71 8.81
CA ARG A 67 -9.93 -11.79 9.91
C ARG A 67 -9.58 -12.53 11.19
N GLY A 68 -8.86 -11.85 12.08
CA GLY A 68 -8.34 -12.40 13.31
C GLY A 68 -6.83 -12.70 13.24
N VAL A 69 -6.34 -13.38 14.26
CA VAL A 69 -4.93 -13.72 14.41
C VAL A 69 -4.73 -15.18 14.01
N HIS A 70 -3.84 -15.42 13.05
CA HIS A 70 -3.51 -16.79 12.64
C HIS A 70 -2.77 -17.54 13.77
N PRO A 71 -3.04 -18.83 14.01
CA PRO A 71 -2.45 -19.58 15.13
C PRO A 71 -0.92 -19.65 15.13
N THR A 72 -0.27 -19.45 14.00
CA THR A 72 1.19 -19.41 13.88
C THR A 72 1.80 -18.02 13.98
N ALA A 73 1.00 -16.98 14.17
CA ALA A 73 1.50 -15.64 14.45
C ALA A 73 2.03 -15.56 15.88
N ILE A 74 3.09 -14.80 16.08
CA ILE A 74 3.66 -14.52 17.40
C ILE A 74 3.25 -13.10 17.77
N ILE A 75 2.61 -12.96 18.93
CA ILE A 75 2.13 -11.67 19.43
C ILE A 75 2.80 -11.40 20.77
N GLY A 76 3.50 -10.29 20.87
CA GLY A 76 4.19 -9.85 22.08
C GLY A 76 3.27 -9.37 23.20
N GLU A 77 3.86 -9.00 24.31
CA GLU A 77 3.14 -8.46 25.48
C GLU A 77 2.65 -7.03 25.20
N GLY A 78 1.50 -6.68 25.77
CA GLY A 78 0.95 -5.32 25.66
C GLY A 78 0.47 -4.90 24.27
N VAL A 79 0.43 -5.81 23.29
CA VAL A 79 -0.06 -5.53 21.94
C VAL A 79 -1.54 -5.18 21.96
N LYS A 80 -1.92 -4.10 21.28
CA LYS A 80 -3.30 -3.65 21.12
C LYS A 80 -3.73 -3.83 19.66
N LEU A 81 -4.74 -4.65 19.43
CA LEU A 81 -5.31 -4.88 18.12
C LEU A 81 -6.68 -4.21 18.02
N GLY A 82 -6.89 -3.44 16.97
CA GLY A 82 -8.18 -2.86 16.60
C GLY A 82 -9.20 -3.92 16.14
N ASN A 83 -10.36 -3.44 15.74
CA ASN A 83 -11.42 -4.30 15.24
C ASN A 83 -11.10 -4.80 13.83
N ASN A 84 -11.58 -6.02 13.51
CA ASN A 84 -11.52 -6.57 12.16
C ASN A 84 -10.11 -6.60 11.55
N VAL A 85 -9.06 -6.76 12.35
CA VAL A 85 -7.69 -6.94 11.87
C VAL A 85 -7.49 -8.33 11.26
N ALA A 86 -6.50 -8.47 10.38
CA ALA A 86 -6.04 -9.76 9.86
C ALA A 86 -4.54 -9.88 10.08
N ILE A 87 -4.12 -10.73 10.99
CA ILE A 87 -2.72 -11.07 11.24
C ILE A 87 -2.49 -12.47 10.69
N MET A 88 -1.75 -12.57 9.60
CA MET A 88 -1.59 -13.82 8.87
C MET A 88 -0.49 -14.74 9.45
N ALA A 89 -0.29 -15.86 8.78
CA ALA A 89 0.66 -16.89 9.22
C ALA A 89 2.09 -16.34 9.35
N TYR A 90 2.78 -16.74 10.42
CA TYR A 90 4.19 -16.42 10.67
C TYR A 90 4.51 -14.91 10.75
N VAL A 91 3.50 -14.08 11.01
CA VAL A 91 3.73 -12.68 11.40
C VAL A 91 4.29 -12.66 12.81
N VAL A 92 5.26 -11.79 13.05
CA VAL A 92 5.80 -11.51 14.38
C VAL A 92 5.51 -10.05 14.72
N ILE A 93 4.78 -9.85 15.80
CA ILE A 93 4.50 -8.54 16.38
C ILE A 93 5.15 -8.51 17.76
N ALA A 94 6.10 -7.60 17.94
CA ALA A 94 6.81 -7.44 19.19
C ALA A 94 5.96 -6.69 20.25
N ASP A 95 6.55 -6.40 21.39
CA ASP A 95 5.82 -5.85 22.54
C ASP A 95 5.32 -4.41 22.30
N ASN A 96 4.22 -4.07 22.97
CA ASN A 96 3.60 -2.75 23.00
C ASN A 96 3.17 -2.17 21.65
N VAL A 97 3.07 -2.98 20.60
CA VAL A 97 2.61 -2.53 19.28
C VAL A 97 1.13 -2.22 19.31
N GLU A 98 0.73 -1.11 18.67
CA GLU A 98 -0.65 -0.74 18.47
C GLU A 98 -1.01 -0.86 16.98
N ILE A 99 -2.12 -1.56 16.67
CA ILE A 99 -2.60 -1.76 15.29
C ILE A 99 -4.05 -1.34 15.20
N GLY A 100 -4.35 -0.42 14.30
CA GLY A 100 -5.68 0.12 14.07
C GLY A 100 -6.64 -0.84 13.34
N ASP A 101 -7.90 -0.42 13.29
CA ASP A 101 -9.01 -1.18 12.74
C ASP A 101 -8.78 -1.56 11.26
N ASN A 102 -9.34 -2.70 10.83
CA ASN A 102 -9.32 -3.22 9.45
C ASN A 102 -7.94 -3.49 8.86
N THR A 103 -6.85 -3.30 9.58
CA THR A 103 -5.48 -3.48 9.07
C THR A 103 -5.20 -4.94 8.75
N ILE A 104 -4.46 -5.17 7.68
CA ILE A 104 -4.09 -6.49 7.16
C ILE A 104 -2.57 -6.62 7.16
N ILE A 105 -2.05 -7.61 7.87
CA ILE A 105 -0.62 -7.91 7.89
C ILE A 105 -0.41 -9.31 7.32
N TYR A 106 0.26 -9.35 6.17
CA TYR A 106 0.52 -10.54 5.40
C TYR A 106 1.67 -11.38 5.99
N PRO A 107 1.81 -12.67 5.57
CA PRO A 107 2.77 -13.59 6.17
C PRO A 107 4.21 -13.11 6.19
N HIS A 108 4.96 -13.57 7.21
CA HIS A 108 6.39 -13.33 7.39
C HIS A 108 6.77 -11.85 7.60
N THR A 109 5.83 -11.01 7.95
CA THR A 109 6.08 -9.61 8.33
C THR A 109 6.54 -9.55 9.79
N TYR A 110 7.53 -8.68 10.06
CA TYR A 110 7.98 -8.35 11.40
C TYR A 110 7.63 -6.90 11.74
N ILE A 111 6.98 -6.71 12.89
CA ILE A 111 6.70 -5.39 13.47
C ILE A 111 7.43 -5.29 14.80
N GLY A 112 8.37 -4.37 14.89
CA GLY A 112 9.20 -4.15 16.07
C GLY A 112 8.46 -3.48 17.23
N GLU A 113 9.10 -3.47 18.39
CA GLU A 113 8.56 -2.93 19.64
C GLU A 113 8.09 -1.48 19.51
N ASP A 114 7.07 -1.11 20.28
CA ASP A 114 6.53 0.25 20.38
C ASP A 114 6.08 0.89 19.05
N CYS A 115 5.91 0.10 17.97
CA CYS A 115 5.38 0.59 16.70
C CYS A 115 3.90 0.94 16.81
N LYS A 116 3.49 1.94 16.02
CA LYS A 116 2.08 2.32 15.87
C LYS A 116 1.68 2.23 14.41
N ILE A 117 0.71 1.37 14.14
CA ILE A 117 0.16 1.14 12.80
C ILE A 117 -1.29 1.64 12.80
N GLY A 118 -1.62 2.53 11.88
CA GLY A 118 -2.97 3.09 11.74
C GLY A 118 -4.03 2.09 11.29
N ALA A 119 -5.23 2.61 11.05
CA ALA A 119 -6.36 1.85 10.51
C ALA A 119 -6.27 1.70 8.99
N ASP A 120 -6.95 0.68 8.45
CA ASP A 120 -7.05 0.41 7.00
C ASP A 120 -5.69 0.25 6.29
N VAL A 121 -4.64 -0.14 7.01
CA VAL A 121 -3.28 -0.34 6.48
C VAL A 121 -3.16 -1.75 5.88
N ILE A 122 -2.44 -1.86 4.77
CA ILE A 122 -2.09 -3.14 4.15
C ILE A 122 -0.57 -3.29 4.16
N ILE A 123 -0.07 -4.29 4.88
CA ILE A 123 1.36 -4.62 4.92
C ILE A 123 1.56 -5.98 4.26
N TYR A 124 2.18 -5.96 3.10
CA TYR A 124 2.43 -7.13 2.27
C TYR A 124 3.53 -8.05 2.84
N PRO A 125 3.72 -9.29 2.30
CA PRO A 125 4.65 -10.27 2.86
C PRO A 125 6.10 -9.78 2.97
N ASN A 126 6.80 -10.29 3.99
CA ASN A 126 8.23 -10.07 4.25
C ASN A 126 8.61 -8.59 4.47
N VAL A 127 7.69 -7.75 4.89
CA VAL A 127 8.00 -6.38 5.31
C VAL A 127 8.61 -6.43 6.72
N THR A 128 9.61 -5.58 6.94
CA THR A 128 10.18 -5.35 8.26
C THR A 128 9.94 -3.91 8.67
N VAL A 129 9.29 -3.72 9.80
CA VAL A 129 9.15 -2.41 10.45
C VAL A 129 9.92 -2.48 11.76
N ARG A 130 11.00 -1.69 11.87
CA ARG A 130 11.84 -1.63 13.06
C ARG A 130 11.11 -0.85 14.18
N GLU A 131 11.62 -1.04 15.37
CA GLU A 131 11.08 -0.50 16.63
C GLU A 131 10.80 1.01 16.57
N GLY A 132 9.71 1.43 17.24
CA GLY A 132 9.29 2.83 17.42
C GLY A 132 8.79 3.54 16.16
N CYS A 133 8.66 2.86 15.02
CA CYS A 133 8.15 3.47 13.79
C CYS A 133 6.64 3.70 13.86
N ILE A 134 6.18 4.73 13.16
CA ILE A 134 4.76 5.11 13.07
C ILE A 134 4.33 5.04 11.61
N ILE A 135 3.22 4.34 11.35
CA ILE A 135 2.59 4.25 10.03
C ILE A 135 1.15 4.75 10.16
N GLY A 136 0.81 5.78 9.40
CA GLY A 136 -0.51 6.41 9.35
C GLY A 136 -1.60 5.52 8.77
N ASN A 137 -2.81 6.05 8.69
CA ASN A 137 -3.98 5.32 8.19
C ASN A 137 -3.94 5.14 6.67
N GLY A 138 -4.56 4.07 6.17
CA GLY A 138 -4.75 3.82 4.74
C GLY A 138 -3.45 3.61 3.95
N CYS A 139 -2.33 3.32 4.62
CA CYS A 139 -1.05 3.08 3.97
C CYS A 139 -0.99 1.69 3.33
N ILE A 140 -0.22 1.58 2.25
CA ILE A 140 0.08 0.32 1.57
C ILE A 140 1.59 0.12 1.55
N ILE A 141 2.07 -0.94 2.18
CA ILE A 141 3.50 -1.25 2.24
C ILE A 141 3.75 -2.54 1.46
N HIS A 142 4.43 -2.44 0.34
CA HIS A 142 4.68 -3.58 -0.54
C HIS A 142 5.79 -4.51 -0.06
N CYS A 143 5.84 -5.71 -0.64
CA CYS A 143 6.70 -6.82 -0.23
C CYS A 143 8.17 -6.43 -0.08
N ASN A 144 8.81 -6.97 0.95
CA ASN A 144 10.24 -6.82 1.24
C ASN A 144 10.69 -5.36 1.51
N ALA A 145 9.79 -4.44 1.78
CA ALA A 145 10.19 -3.12 2.26
C ALA A 145 10.78 -3.22 3.68
N ALA A 146 11.82 -2.42 3.95
CA ALA A 146 12.47 -2.31 5.25
C ALA A 146 12.32 -0.88 5.77
N ILE A 147 11.60 -0.72 6.88
CA ILE A 147 11.29 0.58 7.46
C ILE A 147 11.98 0.70 8.81
N GLY A 148 12.74 1.78 9.00
CA GLY A 148 13.41 2.09 10.26
C GLY A 148 14.77 1.41 10.43
N SER A 149 15.42 0.97 9.35
CA SER A 149 16.81 0.50 9.42
C SER A 149 17.75 1.63 9.81
N ASP A 150 18.91 1.29 10.37
CA ASP A 150 19.91 2.29 10.68
C ASP A 150 20.42 2.98 9.41
N GLY A 151 20.43 4.30 9.40
CA GLY A 151 21.13 5.09 8.41
C GLY A 151 22.64 4.89 8.45
N PHE A 152 23.31 5.26 7.38
CA PHE A 152 24.78 5.25 7.34
C PHE A 152 25.34 6.44 8.14
N GLY A 153 25.90 6.14 9.32
CA GLY A 153 26.51 7.15 10.18
C GLY A 153 27.75 6.62 10.88
N PHE A 154 28.91 7.19 10.54
CA PHE A 154 30.20 6.88 11.18
C PHE A 154 31.04 8.14 11.39
N VAL A 155 31.78 8.18 12.50
CA VAL A 155 32.82 9.17 12.75
C VAL A 155 34.16 8.47 12.66
N THR A 156 35.10 9.05 11.91
CA THR A 156 36.46 8.50 11.80
C THR A 156 37.38 9.25 12.76
N VAL A 157 37.98 8.52 13.67
CA VAL A 157 38.99 9.04 14.62
C VAL A 157 40.20 8.12 14.54
N ASP A 158 41.38 8.69 14.34
CA ASP A 158 42.68 7.96 14.24
C ASP A 158 42.64 6.76 13.25
N GLY A 159 41.99 6.95 12.10
CA GLY A 159 41.84 5.94 11.06
C GLY A 159 40.83 4.80 11.38
N ARG A 160 40.09 4.90 12.48
CA ARG A 160 39.04 3.95 12.87
C ARG A 160 37.66 4.54 12.70
N HIS A 161 36.73 3.74 12.21
CA HIS A 161 35.33 4.11 12.07
C HIS A 161 34.54 3.75 13.32
N HIS A 162 33.91 4.74 13.93
CA HIS A 162 33.00 4.57 15.07
C HIS A 162 31.58 4.76 14.59
N LYS A 163 30.73 3.75 14.75
CA LYS A 163 29.31 3.81 14.39
C LYS A 163 28.61 4.88 15.22
N VAL A 164 27.87 5.75 14.55
CA VAL A 164 26.94 6.67 15.20
C VAL A 164 25.61 5.92 15.41
N PRO A 165 25.16 5.69 16.65
CA PRO A 165 23.85 5.09 16.90
C PRO A 165 22.73 5.89 16.24
N GLN A 166 21.79 5.18 15.63
CA GLN A 166 20.59 5.78 15.04
C GLN A 166 19.43 5.53 16.02
N VAL A 167 19.06 6.55 16.77
CA VAL A 167 18.10 6.44 17.89
C VAL A 167 16.75 7.08 17.60
N GLY A 168 16.59 7.67 16.42
CA GLY A 168 15.33 8.20 15.95
C GLY A 168 14.42 7.11 15.35
N ASN A 169 13.34 7.53 14.72
CA ASN A 169 12.39 6.62 14.09
C ASN A 169 12.03 7.05 12.65
N VAL A 170 11.04 6.38 12.09
CA VAL A 170 10.39 6.75 10.84
C VAL A 170 8.93 7.03 11.12
N VAL A 171 8.42 8.12 10.56
CA VAL A 171 6.99 8.44 10.54
C VAL A 171 6.52 8.44 9.09
N ILE A 172 5.55 7.58 8.79
CA ILE A 172 4.85 7.52 7.50
C ILE A 172 3.46 8.10 7.74
N GLU A 173 3.13 9.16 7.02
CA GLU A 173 1.83 9.83 7.12
C GLU A 173 0.70 9.01 6.49
N ASP A 174 -0.55 9.49 6.57
CA ASP A 174 -1.72 8.80 6.04
C ASP A 174 -1.69 8.65 4.50
N ASN A 175 -2.27 7.55 4.00
CA ASN A 175 -2.46 7.25 2.57
C ASN A 175 -1.16 7.21 1.73
N VAL A 176 -0.05 6.82 2.33
CA VAL A 176 1.24 6.64 1.65
C VAL A 176 1.34 5.22 1.10
N GLU A 177 1.85 5.08 -0.10
CA GLU A 177 2.18 3.79 -0.70
C GLU A 177 3.70 3.64 -0.84
N ILE A 178 4.27 2.59 -0.23
CA ILE A 178 5.70 2.27 -0.26
C ILE A 178 5.91 1.09 -1.21
N GLY A 179 6.72 1.29 -2.26
CA GLY A 179 7.02 0.27 -3.25
C GLY A 179 7.80 -0.93 -2.68
N ALA A 180 7.75 -2.04 -3.41
CA ALA A 180 8.49 -3.25 -3.02
C ALA A 180 10.00 -3.01 -2.95
N HIS A 181 10.68 -3.68 -1.99
CA HIS A 181 12.11 -3.57 -1.75
C HIS A 181 12.62 -2.15 -1.43
N THR A 182 11.75 -1.25 -1.00
CA THR A 182 12.16 0.09 -0.54
C THR A 182 12.78 0.00 0.84
N ALA A 183 13.93 0.67 1.05
CA ALA A 183 14.50 0.89 2.37
C ALA A 183 14.27 2.35 2.78
N ILE A 184 13.77 2.55 4.00
CA ILE A 184 13.59 3.86 4.64
C ILE A 184 14.34 3.82 5.96
N ASP A 185 15.45 4.53 6.01
CA ASP A 185 16.29 4.57 7.20
C ASP A 185 15.70 5.51 8.25
N ARG A 186 15.92 5.15 9.53
CA ARG A 186 15.55 6.00 10.65
C ARG A 186 16.44 7.21 10.76
N ALA A 187 15.93 8.26 11.34
CA ALA A 187 16.72 9.43 11.68
C ALA A 187 17.81 9.08 12.73
N THR A 188 18.89 9.82 12.73
CA THR A 188 19.90 9.74 13.82
C THR A 188 19.26 10.10 15.16
N THR A 189 18.43 11.14 15.17
CA THR A 189 17.63 11.59 16.31
C THR A 189 16.34 12.20 15.80
N GLY A 190 15.21 12.02 16.51
CA GLY A 190 13.89 12.50 16.09
C GLY A 190 13.26 11.57 15.04
N SER A 191 12.58 12.14 14.07
CA SER A 191 11.88 11.43 12.99
C SER A 191 12.07 12.14 11.64
#